data_c3f9bf8d240cc86cb64d97ff79a2c959
#
_entry.id   c3f9bf8d240cc86cb64d97ff79a2c959
#
_cell.length_a   1.000
_cell.length_b   1.000
_cell.length_c   1.000
_cell.angle_alpha   90.00
_cell.angle_beta   90.00
_cell.angle_gamma   90.00
#
_symmetry.space_group_name_H-M   'P 1'
#
loop_
_entity.id
_entity.type
_entity.pdbx_description
1 polymer ?
#
loop_
_entity_poly.entity_id
_entity_poly.type
_entity_poly.pdbx_seq_one_letter_code
_entity_poly.pdbx_strand_id
1 'polypeptide(L)'
;FFLQDRDGEHHSPGQLYDRVSEIFVLPGLKGSSQRESMFSLFLSCLNDIPDPLLCDVARIVTRYFASRGNEVLTHLQITPNRQFLYLKAFFILKHDIQGRNPQTLRRVWITRLCEECPSLLVPQLDAYGYEYFDLEHVCSEASTHHVYDALFWALDRRGLTTLAMDQLDKLAMDLAQHTHQVLDDGVDDRADSEAESSREGVCKRFKKLHLALTMAFRLCVENSLSSSASVEFVHELWFRVLYTLVRLEHAFYDSSRIHAPKDSLLALALSHSQTFTQEALATLVTSVPSETISFAELFKRLVHGISQANIMY
;
A
#
# COMPACT_ATOMS: atom_id res chain seq x y z
N PHE A 1 -28.37 12.21 26.49
CA PHE A 1 -29.48 11.26 26.34
C PHE A 1 -29.07 9.97 25.65
N PHE A 2 -28.14 10.01 24.68
CA PHE A 2 -27.67 8.82 23.96
C PHE A 2 -26.58 8.02 24.67
N LEU A 3 -25.90 8.57 25.68
CA LEU A 3 -24.72 7.99 26.30
C LEU A 3 -24.81 7.88 27.83
N GLN A 4 -25.94 8.26 28.45
CA GLN A 4 -26.14 8.13 29.90
C GLN A 4 -26.89 6.84 30.25
N ASP A 5 -26.16 5.72 30.28
CA ASP A 5 -26.55 4.60 31.15
C ASP A 5 -25.73 4.68 32.45
N ARG A 6 -26.44 4.72 33.57
CA ARG A 6 -25.88 4.87 34.92
C ARG A 6 -25.11 3.66 35.44
N ASP A 7 -25.07 2.56 34.69
CA ASP A 7 -24.64 1.25 35.22
C ASP A 7 -23.43 0.65 34.50
N GLY A 8 -22.50 1.45 33.96
CA GLY A 8 -21.17 0.95 33.55
C GLY A 8 -21.17 -0.25 32.55
N GLU A 9 -22.28 -0.54 31.91
CA GLU A 9 -22.36 -1.60 30.91
C GLU A 9 -21.57 -1.21 29.66
N HIS A 10 -20.62 -2.05 29.30
CA HIS A 10 -19.90 -1.97 28.04
C HIS A 10 -20.91 -2.04 26.87
N HIS A 11 -21.19 -0.93 26.20
CA HIS A 11 -22.03 -0.91 25.02
C HIS A 11 -21.46 -1.84 23.95
N SER A 12 -22.20 -2.89 23.62
CA SER A 12 -21.81 -3.79 22.55
C SER A 12 -22.01 -3.10 21.18
N PRO A 13 -21.15 -3.38 20.18
CA PRO A 13 -21.36 -2.92 18.81
C PRO A 13 -22.77 -3.32 18.31
N GLY A 14 -23.49 -2.37 17.72
CA GLY A 14 -24.86 -2.56 17.24
C GLY A 14 -25.93 -1.88 18.09
N GLN A 15 -25.73 -1.71 19.39
CA GLN A 15 -26.73 -1.11 20.29
C GLN A 15 -27.02 0.36 19.96
N LEU A 16 -26.00 1.15 19.62
CA LEU A 16 -26.22 2.55 19.21
C LEU A 16 -27.03 2.64 17.92
N TYR A 17 -26.71 1.78 16.95
CA TYR A 17 -27.46 1.72 15.70
C TYR A 17 -28.91 1.36 15.91
N ASP A 18 -29.23 0.36 16.74
CA ASP A 18 -30.59 -0.08 17.00
C ASP A 18 -31.42 0.99 17.70
N ARG A 19 -30.88 1.62 18.76
CA ARG A 19 -31.54 2.73 19.47
C ARG A 19 -31.83 3.92 18.53
N VAL A 20 -30.85 4.31 17.70
CA VAL A 20 -31.05 5.42 16.75
C VAL A 20 -32.06 5.03 15.67
N SER A 21 -32.04 3.79 15.21
CA SER A 21 -33.01 3.29 14.22
C SER A 21 -34.45 3.33 14.73
N GLU A 22 -34.68 2.97 16.01
CA GLU A 22 -35.99 3.08 16.65
C GLU A 22 -36.50 4.52 16.65
N ILE A 23 -35.64 5.50 16.94
CA ILE A 23 -35.99 6.92 16.92
C ILE A 23 -36.41 7.36 15.50
N PHE A 24 -35.67 6.94 14.46
CA PHE A 24 -35.98 7.32 13.06
C PHE A 24 -37.27 6.71 12.50
N VAL A 25 -37.81 5.69 13.14
CA VAL A 25 -39.12 5.10 12.78
C VAL A 25 -40.28 5.94 13.33
N LEU A 26 -40.04 6.80 14.33
CA LEU A 26 -41.08 7.61 14.94
C LEU A 26 -41.74 8.56 13.91
N PRO A 27 -43.09 8.70 13.94
CA PRO A 27 -43.81 9.50 12.94
C PRO A 27 -43.39 10.96 12.87
N GLY A 28 -42.96 11.56 13.98
CA GLY A 28 -42.52 12.95 14.07
C GLY A 28 -41.23 13.28 13.34
N LEU A 29 -40.40 12.27 13.01
CA LEU A 29 -39.11 12.49 12.34
C LEU A 29 -39.16 12.29 10.83
N LYS A 30 -40.33 12.31 10.22
CA LYS A 30 -40.49 12.23 8.76
C LYS A 30 -40.21 13.57 8.05
N GLY A 31 -40.17 14.69 8.79
CA GLY A 31 -39.87 16.03 8.25
C GLY A 31 -38.37 16.26 8.05
N SER A 32 -37.99 17.02 6.99
CA SER A 32 -36.61 17.36 6.70
C SER A 32 -35.98 18.21 7.82
N SER A 33 -36.68 19.16 8.39
CA SER A 33 -36.19 20.03 9.46
C SER A 33 -35.84 19.26 10.75
N GLN A 34 -36.65 18.29 11.13
CA GLN A 34 -36.36 17.44 12.32
C GLN A 34 -35.14 16.53 12.09
N ARG A 35 -34.99 16.00 10.89
CA ARG A 35 -33.79 15.22 10.52
C ARG A 35 -32.53 16.05 10.56
N GLU A 36 -32.58 17.30 10.08
CA GLU A 36 -31.48 18.25 10.16
C GLU A 36 -31.07 18.55 11.61
N SER A 37 -32.07 18.83 12.48
CA SER A 37 -31.81 19.06 13.90
C SER A 37 -31.22 17.83 14.59
N MET A 38 -31.70 16.62 14.26
CA MET A 38 -31.17 15.37 14.77
C MET A 38 -29.75 15.12 14.30
N PHE A 39 -29.43 15.43 13.03
CA PHE A 39 -28.08 15.28 12.53
C PHE A 39 -27.11 16.26 13.18
N SER A 40 -27.52 17.51 13.38
CA SER A 40 -26.70 18.50 14.09
C SER A 40 -26.40 18.08 15.54
N LEU A 41 -27.41 17.54 16.24
CA LEU A 41 -27.23 16.99 17.57
C LEU A 41 -26.28 15.76 17.55
N PHE A 42 -26.45 14.89 16.58
CA PHE A 42 -25.58 13.73 16.39
C PHE A 42 -24.12 14.14 16.17
N LEU A 43 -23.86 15.17 15.32
CA LEU A 43 -22.52 15.69 15.10
C LEU A 43 -21.93 16.29 16.39
N SER A 44 -22.73 17.02 17.19
CA SER A 44 -22.22 17.60 18.46
C SER A 44 -21.81 16.57 19.49
N CYS A 45 -22.41 15.38 19.47
CA CYS A 45 -22.08 14.27 20.37
C CYS A 45 -20.99 13.33 19.80
N LEU A 46 -20.54 13.55 18.57
CA LEU A 46 -19.68 12.61 17.86
C LEU A 46 -18.34 12.36 18.57
N ASN A 47 -17.77 13.38 19.19
CA ASN A 47 -16.50 13.27 19.93
C ASN A 47 -16.63 12.47 21.23
N ASP A 48 -17.83 12.38 21.79
CA ASP A 48 -18.12 11.63 23.02
C ASP A 48 -18.43 10.16 22.76
N ILE A 49 -18.62 9.77 21.48
CA ILE A 49 -18.87 8.39 21.08
C ILE A 49 -17.59 7.57 21.20
N PRO A 50 -17.57 6.43 21.92
CA PRO A 50 -16.42 5.55 22.01
C PRO A 50 -16.01 4.97 20.64
N ASP A 51 -14.71 4.75 20.44
CA ASP A 51 -14.16 4.24 19.17
C ASP A 51 -14.81 2.95 18.67
N PRO A 52 -15.12 1.94 19.50
CA PRO A 52 -15.82 0.73 19.04
C PRO A 52 -17.18 1.00 18.39
N LEU A 53 -17.84 2.11 18.73
CA LEU A 53 -19.15 2.48 18.20
C LEU A 53 -19.07 3.29 16.90
N LEU A 54 -17.88 3.66 16.41
CA LEU A 54 -17.73 4.36 15.13
C LEU A 54 -18.24 3.54 13.94
N CYS A 55 -18.26 2.22 14.07
CA CYS A 55 -18.90 1.36 13.09
C CYS A 55 -20.42 1.59 13.02
N ASP A 56 -21.09 1.77 14.18
CA ASP A 56 -22.51 2.10 14.24
C ASP A 56 -22.79 3.50 13.70
N VAL A 57 -21.89 4.46 13.97
CA VAL A 57 -21.94 5.81 13.34
C VAL A 57 -21.92 5.69 11.81
N ALA A 58 -21.01 4.91 11.25
CA ALA A 58 -20.95 4.69 9.80
C ALA A 58 -22.26 4.09 9.25
N ARG A 59 -22.84 3.11 9.96
CA ARG A 59 -24.14 2.49 9.59
C ARG A 59 -25.30 3.50 9.64
N ILE A 60 -25.37 4.31 10.69
CA ILE A 60 -26.39 5.36 10.84
C ILE A 60 -26.28 6.38 9.68
N VAL A 61 -25.06 6.89 9.43
CA VAL A 61 -24.83 7.86 8.37
C VAL A 61 -25.15 7.27 7.01
N THR A 62 -24.71 6.04 6.73
CA THR A 62 -25.00 5.38 5.45
C THR A 62 -26.50 5.21 5.22
N ARG A 63 -27.26 4.88 6.25
CA ARG A 63 -28.70 4.61 6.12
C ARG A 63 -29.56 5.87 6.12
N TYR A 64 -29.27 6.83 6.99
CA TYR A 64 -30.18 7.95 7.24
C TYR A 64 -29.66 9.29 6.69
N PHE A 65 -28.32 9.44 6.48
CA PHE A 65 -27.64 10.66 6.11
C PHE A 65 -26.59 10.45 5.03
N ALA A 66 -26.87 9.61 4.03
CA ALA A 66 -25.90 9.15 3.03
C ALA A 66 -25.15 10.27 2.28
N SER A 67 -25.77 11.45 2.10
CA SER A 67 -25.15 12.62 1.46
C SER A 67 -24.25 13.43 2.39
N ARG A 68 -24.27 13.18 3.69
CA ARG A 68 -23.60 14.01 4.72
C ARG A 68 -22.36 13.34 5.35
N GLY A 69 -21.88 12.27 4.75
CA GLY A 69 -20.67 11.57 5.24
C GLY A 69 -19.43 12.46 5.35
N ASN A 70 -19.30 13.48 4.48
CA ASN A 70 -18.21 14.46 4.53
C ASN A 70 -18.24 15.33 5.80
N GLU A 71 -19.43 15.68 6.31
CA GLU A 71 -19.55 16.49 7.52
C GLU A 71 -19.07 15.73 8.75
N VAL A 72 -19.43 14.44 8.86
CA VAL A 72 -18.92 13.55 9.90
C VAL A 72 -17.39 13.45 9.83
N LEU A 73 -16.85 13.29 8.61
CA LEU A 73 -15.42 13.22 8.39
C LEU A 73 -14.69 14.49 8.85
N THR A 74 -15.28 15.67 8.56
CA THR A 74 -14.73 16.95 8.99
C THR A 74 -14.71 17.07 10.52
N HIS A 75 -15.75 16.61 11.21
CA HIS A 75 -15.79 16.58 12.67
C HIS A 75 -14.76 15.64 13.29
N LEU A 76 -14.42 14.53 12.61
CA LEU A 76 -13.38 13.58 13.04
C LEU A 76 -11.96 13.99 12.61
N GLN A 77 -11.77 15.12 11.93
CA GLN A 77 -10.49 15.52 11.35
C GLN A 77 -9.36 15.67 12.38
N ILE A 78 -9.67 16.02 13.61
CA ILE A 78 -8.69 16.22 14.69
C ILE A 78 -8.09 14.89 15.18
N THR A 79 -8.76 13.76 14.91
CA THR A 79 -8.36 12.43 15.36
C THR A 79 -8.22 11.46 14.18
N PRO A 80 -7.02 11.38 13.53
CA PRO A 80 -6.79 10.56 12.34
C PRO A 80 -7.21 9.09 12.48
N ASN A 81 -6.90 8.48 13.62
CA ASN A 81 -7.30 7.10 13.90
C ASN A 81 -8.83 6.91 13.89
N ARG A 82 -9.58 7.86 14.47
CA ARG A 82 -11.06 7.82 14.46
C ARG A 82 -11.62 8.02 13.06
N GLN A 83 -11.01 8.88 12.26
CA GLN A 83 -11.35 9.00 10.84
C GLN A 83 -11.14 7.67 10.10
N PHE A 84 -10.02 7.00 10.34
CA PHE A 84 -9.72 5.71 9.74
C PHE A 84 -10.76 4.66 10.13
N LEU A 85 -11.11 4.53 11.42
CA LEU A 85 -12.11 3.57 11.91
C LEU A 85 -13.49 3.82 11.29
N TYR A 86 -13.91 5.09 11.23
CA TYR A 86 -15.16 5.48 10.60
C TYR A 86 -15.17 5.14 9.10
N LEU A 87 -14.12 5.54 8.37
CA LEU A 87 -14.01 5.29 6.93
C LEU A 87 -13.93 3.80 6.62
N LYS A 88 -13.20 3.04 7.41
CA LYS A 88 -13.11 1.58 7.26
C LYS A 88 -14.49 0.95 7.33
N ALA A 89 -15.28 1.29 8.35
CA ALA A 89 -16.64 0.79 8.48
C ALA A 89 -17.55 1.30 7.34
N PHE A 90 -17.44 2.56 6.97
CA PHE A 90 -18.21 3.19 5.90
C PHE A 90 -17.95 2.53 4.53
N PHE A 91 -16.71 2.25 4.18
CA PHE A 91 -16.37 1.61 2.92
C PHE A 91 -16.75 0.13 2.90
N ILE A 92 -16.60 -0.60 4.00
CA ILE A 92 -17.05 -1.98 4.11
C ILE A 92 -18.57 -2.06 3.90
N LEU A 93 -19.35 -1.19 4.54
CA LEU A 93 -20.81 -1.17 4.44
C LEU A 93 -21.32 -0.74 3.06
N LYS A 94 -20.60 0.13 2.37
CA LYS A 94 -21.00 0.63 1.04
C LYS A 94 -20.50 -0.21 -0.13
N HIS A 95 -19.68 -1.20 0.10
CA HIS A 95 -19.28 -2.14 -0.96
C HIS A 95 -20.52 -2.83 -1.59
N ASP A 96 -21.54 -3.09 -0.78
CA ASP A 96 -22.81 -3.72 -1.25
C ASP A 96 -23.80 -2.72 -1.87
N ILE A 97 -23.59 -1.43 -1.67
CA ILE A 97 -24.45 -0.38 -2.22
C ILE A 97 -23.64 0.33 -3.31
N GLN A 98 -23.91 0.05 -4.58
CA GLN A 98 -23.33 0.74 -5.76
C GLN A 98 -23.63 2.26 -5.73
N GLY A 99 -23.32 2.92 -4.65
CA GLY A 99 -23.58 4.32 -4.38
C GLY A 99 -22.33 5.16 -4.61
N ARG A 100 -22.50 6.24 -5.35
CA ARG A 100 -21.53 7.28 -5.65
C ARG A 100 -21.01 7.93 -4.36
N ASN A 101 -19.98 7.34 -3.76
CA ASN A 101 -19.28 8.02 -2.67
C ASN A 101 -18.63 9.29 -3.22
N PRO A 102 -18.74 10.42 -2.52
CA PRO A 102 -18.06 11.64 -2.90
C PRO A 102 -16.57 11.41 -3.10
N GLN A 103 -15.98 12.03 -4.12
CA GLN A 103 -14.54 11.90 -4.41
C GLN A 103 -13.67 12.29 -3.21
N THR A 104 -14.12 13.26 -2.42
CA THR A 104 -13.45 13.70 -1.19
C THR A 104 -13.31 12.56 -0.18
N LEU A 105 -14.37 11.77 0.06
CA LEU A 105 -14.30 10.62 0.96
C LEU A 105 -13.30 9.56 0.46
N ARG A 106 -13.28 9.31 -0.85
CA ARG A 106 -12.36 8.35 -1.46
C ARG A 106 -10.90 8.79 -1.32
N ARG A 107 -10.64 10.08 -1.53
CA ARG A 107 -9.28 10.64 -1.34
C ARG A 107 -8.82 10.50 0.09
N VAL A 108 -9.63 10.92 1.07
CA VAL A 108 -9.26 10.79 2.49
C VAL A 108 -9.08 9.30 2.87
N TRP A 109 -9.90 8.40 2.32
CA TRP A 109 -9.74 6.96 2.55
C TRP A 109 -8.36 6.45 2.08
N ILE A 110 -7.93 6.82 0.88
CA ILE A 110 -6.60 6.47 0.36
C ILE A 110 -5.49 7.01 1.26
N THR A 111 -5.55 8.30 1.63
CA THR A 111 -4.55 8.92 2.54
C THR A 111 -4.48 8.14 3.86
N ARG A 112 -5.63 7.86 4.50
CA ARG A 112 -5.66 7.11 5.77
C ARG A 112 -5.21 5.66 5.63
N LEU A 113 -5.48 4.99 4.52
CA LEU A 113 -4.94 3.66 4.27
C LEU A 113 -3.41 3.69 4.17
N CYS A 114 -2.84 4.67 3.47
CA CYS A 114 -1.39 4.82 3.37
C CYS A 114 -0.73 5.04 4.73
N GLU A 115 -1.36 5.80 5.62
CA GLU A 115 -0.83 6.13 6.95
C GLU A 115 -1.00 5.00 7.96
N GLU A 116 -2.21 4.44 8.07
CA GLU A 116 -2.60 3.58 9.19
C GLU A 116 -2.51 2.09 8.85
N CYS A 117 -2.77 1.70 7.59
CA CYS A 117 -2.83 0.31 7.20
C CYS A 117 -2.45 0.07 5.73
N PRO A 118 -1.18 0.34 5.34
CA PRO A 118 -0.72 0.24 3.95
C PRO A 118 -1.01 -1.12 3.30
N SER A 119 -0.94 -2.21 4.06
CA SER A 119 -1.19 -3.57 3.57
C SER A 119 -2.61 -3.82 3.05
N LEU A 120 -3.57 -2.99 3.43
CA LEU A 120 -4.94 -3.06 2.93
C LEU A 120 -5.16 -2.25 1.64
N LEU A 121 -4.21 -1.39 1.24
CA LEU A 121 -4.43 -0.46 0.14
C LEU A 121 -4.63 -1.20 -1.19
N VAL A 122 -3.71 -2.06 -1.61
CA VAL A 122 -3.84 -2.82 -2.86
C VAL A 122 -5.07 -3.73 -2.86
N PRO A 123 -5.37 -4.52 -1.80
CA PRO A 123 -6.62 -5.26 -1.73
C PRO A 123 -7.88 -4.40 -1.91
N GLN A 124 -7.90 -3.18 -1.37
CA GLN A 124 -9.03 -2.25 -1.56
C GLN A 124 -9.10 -1.71 -2.99
N LEU A 125 -7.96 -1.35 -3.58
CA LEU A 125 -7.88 -0.90 -4.97
C LEU A 125 -8.37 -2.00 -5.95
N ASP A 126 -7.98 -3.24 -5.73
CA ASP A 126 -8.43 -4.38 -6.52
C ASP A 126 -9.94 -4.64 -6.33
N ALA A 127 -10.47 -4.53 -5.11
CA ALA A 127 -11.86 -4.80 -4.81
C ALA A 127 -12.84 -3.79 -5.45
N TYR A 128 -12.46 -2.51 -5.50
CA TYR A 128 -13.29 -1.46 -6.07
C TYR A 128 -13.05 -1.19 -7.55
N GLY A 129 -11.89 -1.59 -8.08
CA GLY A 129 -11.47 -1.34 -9.45
C GLY A 129 -10.86 0.06 -9.65
N TYR A 130 -10.09 0.20 -10.72
CA TYR A 130 -9.29 1.41 -10.99
C TYR A 130 -10.13 2.64 -11.33
N GLU A 131 -11.34 2.48 -11.87
CA GLU A 131 -12.23 3.61 -12.21
C GLU A 131 -12.86 4.28 -10.98
N TYR A 132 -12.82 3.60 -9.84
CA TYR A 132 -13.44 4.09 -8.62
C TYR A 132 -12.59 5.16 -7.93
N PHE A 133 -11.26 5.07 -8.04
CA PHE A 133 -10.32 5.98 -7.38
C PHE A 133 -9.64 6.92 -8.37
N ASP A 134 -9.24 8.08 -7.87
CA ASP A 134 -8.35 9.00 -8.57
C ASP A 134 -6.92 8.44 -8.53
N LEU A 135 -6.48 7.83 -9.63
CA LEU A 135 -5.18 7.16 -9.72
C LEU A 135 -4.00 8.13 -9.52
N GLU A 136 -4.17 9.41 -9.88
CA GLU A 136 -3.13 10.42 -9.64
C GLU A 136 -2.96 10.68 -8.15
N HIS A 137 -4.06 10.79 -7.42
CA HIS A 137 -4.03 10.90 -5.97
C HIS A 137 -3.45 9.65 -5.31
N VAL A 138 -3.83 8.44 -5.77
CA VAL A 138 -3.23 7.19 -5.27
C VAL A 138 -1.71 7.18 -5.48
N CYS A 139 -1.21 7.57 -6.67
CA CYS A 139 0.23 7.66 -6.93
C CYS A 139 0.92 8.65 -6.00
N SER A 140 0.32 9.83 -5.78
CA SER A 140 0.87 10.87 -4.90
C SER A 140 0.98 10.39 -3.46
N GLU A 141 -0.11 9.85 -2.89
CA GLU A 141 -0.15 9.39 -1.51
C GLU A 141 0.76 8.18 -1.30
N ALA A 142 0.69 7.18 -2.19
CA ALA A 142 1.53 5.99 -2.12
C ALA A 142 3.03 6.34 -2.23
N SER A 143 3.40 7.33 -3.05
CA SER A 143 4.76 7.83 -3.15
C SER A 143 5.19 8.52 -1.86
N THR A 144 4.36 9.41 -1.31
CA THR A 144 4.64 10.18 -0.09
C THR A 144 4.84 9.25 1.12
N HIS A 145 4.01 8.23 1.23
CA HIS A 145 4.06 7.27 2.34
C HIS A 145 4.94 6.03 2.05
N HIS A 146 5.61 5.99 0.88
CA HIS A 146 6.48 4.89 0.46
C HIS A 146 5.77 3.52 0.40
N VAL A 147 4.52 3.50 -0.06
CA VAL A 147 3.70 2.29 -0.28
C VAL A 147 3.88 1.85 -1.73
N TYR A 148 5.01 1.22 -2.03
CA TYR A 148 5.46 0.99 -3.41
C TYR A 148 4.62 -0.02 -4.18
N ASP A 149 4.02 -1.00 -3.54
CA ASP A 149 3.09 -1.94 -4.17
C ASP A 149 1.85 -1.22 -4.74
N ALA A 150 1.26 -0.30 -3.97
CA ALA A 150 0.14 0.52 -4.42
C ALA A 150 0.56 1.55 -5.48
N LEU A 151 1.76 2.13 -5.35
CA LEU A 151 2.32 3.04 -6.35
C LEU A 151 2.46 2.32 -7.71
N PHE A 152 3.04 1.13 -7.72
CA PHE A 152 3.25 0.35 -8.95
C PHE A 152 1.92 -0.10 -9.55
N TRP A 153 0.98 -0.54 -8.72
CA TRP A 153 -0.39 -0.84 -9.15
C TRP A 153 -1.04 0.35 -9.86
N ALA A 154 -0.96 1.54 -9.28
CA ALA A 154 -1.59 2.74 -9.83
C ALA A 154 -0.88 3.25 -11.09
N LEU A 155 0.45 3.16 -11.14
CA LEU A 155 1.22 3.50 -12.35
C LEU A 155 0.88 2.59 -13.52
N ASP A 156 0.74 1.29 -13.29
CA ASP A 156 0.34 0.34 -14.34
C ASP A 156 -1.05 0.66 -14.90
N ARG A 157 -2.04 0.90 -14.04
CA ARG A 157 -3.41 1.26 -14.45
C ARG A 157 -3.49 2.61 -15.19
N ARG A 158 -2.46 3.45 -15.07
CA ARG A 158 -2.27 4.67 -15.87
C ARG A 158 -1.50 4.44 -17.18
N GLY A 159 -1.09 3.21 -17.48
CA GLY A 159 -0.25 2.88 -18.63
C GLY A 159 1.22 3.30 -18.48
N LEU A 160 1.69 3.50 -17.25
CA LEU A 160 3.04 3.93 -16.90
C LEU A 160 3.85 2.81 -16.26
N THR A 161 3.65 1.57 -16.68
CA THR A 161 4.31 0.38 -16.10
C THR A 161 5.83 0.46 -16.15
N THR A 162 6.39 1.03 -17.21
CA THR A 162 7.85 1.24 -17.34
C THR A 162 8.38 2.16 -16.26
N LEU A 163 7.62 3.18 -15.87
CA LEU A 163 8.00 4.09 -14.77
C LEU A 163 7.99 3.36 -13.42
N ALA A 164 7.09 2.40 -13.21
CA ALA A 164 7.12 1.55 -12.03
C ALA A 164 8.42 0.73 -11.96
N MET A 165 8.89 0.19 -13.08
CA MET A 165 10.17 -0.54 -13.16
C MET A 165 11.39 0.38 -12.92
N ASP A 166 11.35 1.62 -13.40
CA ASP A 166 12.40 2.62 -13.12
C ASP A 166 12.45 2.98 -11.61
N GLN A 167 11.29 3.04 -10.94
CA GLN A 167 11.24 3.24 -9.49
C GLN A 167 11.76 2.00 -8.73
N LEU A 168 11.51 0.80 -9.23
CA LEU A 168 12.06 -0.44 -8.66
C LEU A 168 13.59 -0.42 -8.70
N ASP A 169 14.19 -0.04 -9.84
CA ASP A 169 15.65 0.06 -9.98
C ASP A 169 16.25 1.08 -9.00
N LYS A 170 15.62 2.25 -8.86
CA LYS A 170 16.03 3.25 -7.85
C LYS A 170 15.99 2.70 -6.43
N LEU A 171 14.89 2.04 -6.04
CA LEU A 171 14.76 1.45 -4.72
C LEU A 171 15.83 0.41 -4.44
N ALA A 172 16.16 -0.43 -5.41
CA ALA A 172 17.19 -1.45 -5.28
C ALA A 172 18.57 -0.80 -5.11
N MET A 173 18.88 0.22 -5.91
CA MET A 173 20.18 0.94 -5.84
C MET A 173 20.31 1.77 -4.56
N ASP A 174 19.23 2.44 -4.11
CA ASP A 174 19.20 3.17 -2.84
C ASP A 174 19.43 2.22 -1.65
N LEU A 175 18.86 1.01 -1.71
CA LEU A 175 19.11 -0.01 -0.69
C LEU A 175 20.59 -0.44 -0.69
N ALA A 176 21.16 -0.73 -1.86
CA ALA A 176 22.58 -1.11 -1.98
C ALA A 176 23.48 -0.01 -1.41
N GLN A 177 23.28 1.23 -1.83
CA GLN A 177 24.05 2.39 -1.37
C GLN A 177 23.95 2.58 0.15
N HIS A 178 22.74 2.49 0.69
CA HIS A 178 22.55 2.63 2.14
C HIS A 178 23.22 1.48 2.92
N THR A 179 23.17 0.26 2.40
CA THR A 179 23.85 -0.88 3.02
C THR A 179 25.35 -0.67 3.02
N HIS A 180 25.93 -0.16 1.92
CA HIS A 180 27.36 0.20 1.84
C HIS A 180 27.72 1.25 2.89
N GLN A 181 26.94 2.33 3.00
CA GLN A 181 27.18 3.40 3.98
C GLN A 181 27.21 2.86 5.42
N VAL A 182 26.28 1.98 5.75
CA VAL A 182 26.23 1.33 7.08
C VAL A 182 27.45 0.46 7.33
N LEU A 183 27.97 -0.22 6.30
CA LEU A 183 29.20 -1.04 6.40
C LEU A 183 30.46 -0.18 6.50
N ASP A 184 30.56 0.91 5.70
CA ASP A 184 31.72 1.81 5.68
C ASP A 184 31.85 2.65 6.95
N ASP A 185 30.70 3.06 7.53
CA ASP A 185 30.68 3.84 8.78
C ASP A 185 31.19 3.07 10.01
N GLY A 186 31.59 1.82 9.85
CA GLY A 186 32.29 1.00 10.82
C GLY A 186 31.44 0.65 12.05
N VAL A 187 30.99 -0.57 12.13
CA VAL A 187 30.24 -1.10 13.29
C VAL A 187 31.13 -1.20 14.54
N ASP A 188 32.46 -1.04 14.41
CA ASP A 188 33.42 -1.40 15.45
C ASP A 188 33.59 -0.36 16.58
N ASP A 189 33.12 0.90 16.42
CA ASP A 189 33.31 1.94 17.45
C ASP A 189 32.01 2.60 17.94
N ARG A 190 30.82 2.17 17.47
CA ARG A 190 29.55 2.77 17.90
C ARG A 190 28.93 1.98 19.06
N ALA A 191 28.25 2.69 19.95
CA ALA A 191 27.45 2.07 21.00
C ALA A 191 26.44 1.07 20.37
N ASP A 192 26.26 -0.10 20.97
CA ASP A 192 25.43 -1.21 20.49
C ASP A 192 24.04 -0.77 20.00
N SER A 193 23.46 0.28 20.59
CA SER A 193 22.16 0.83 20.25
C SER A 193 22.10 1.51 18.86
N GLU A 194 23.20 2.16 18.41
CA GLU A 194 23.24 2.83 17.09
C GLU A 194 23.43 1.79 15.96
N ALA A 195 24.23 0.77 16.23
CA ALA A 195 24.42 -0.32 15.28
C ALA A 195 23.12 -1.11 15.06
N GLU A 196 22.33 -1.33 16.10
CA GLU A 196 21.03 -1.99 16.01
C GLU A 196 20.01 -1.16 15.24
N SER A 197 19.96 0.14 15.46
CA SER A 197 19.11 1.09 14.72
C SER A 197 19.44 1.11 13.21
N SER A 198 20.72 1.08 12.85
CA SER A 198 21.17 1.06 11.45
C SER A 198 20.77 -0.25 10.74
N ARG A 199 20.93 -1.40 11.42
CA ARG A 199 20.49 -2.71 10.91
C ARG A 199 18.98 -2.77 10.71
N GLU A 200 18.20 -2.23 11.65
CA GLU A 200 16.74 -2.16 11.53
C GLU A 200 16.34 -1.30 10.33
N GLY A 201 17.05 -0.20 10.05
CA GLY A 201 16.85 0.64 8.88
C GLY A 201 17.04 -0.12 7.57
N VAL A 202 18.09 -0.93 7.46
CA VAL A 202 18.33 -1.81 6.28
C VAL A 202 17.22 -2.86 6.16
N CYS A 203 16.85 -3.54 7.24
CA CYS A 203 15.76 -4.54 7.20
C CYS A 203 14.41 -3.93 6.76
N LYS A 204 14.09 -2.72 7.20
CA LYS A 204 12.88 -2.00 6.74
C LYS A 204 12.92 -1.72 5.24
N ARG A 205 14.08 -1.35 4.68
CA ARG A 205 14.25 -1.11 3.24
C ARG A 205 14.11 -2.40 2.44
N PHE A 206 14.65 -3.53 2.93
CA PHE A 206 14.45 -4.84 2.31
C PHE A 206 12.98 -5.23 2.26
N LYS A 207 12.22 -5.02 3.33
CA LYS A 207 10.77 -5.28 3.34
C LYS A 207 10.03 -4.42 2.30
N LYS A 208 10.39 -3.14 2.15
CA LYS A 208 9.80 -2.26 1.13
C LYS A 208 10.13 -2.73 -0.28
N LEU A 209 11.40 -3.10 -0.54
CA LEU A 209 11.80 -3.64 -1.83
C LEU A 209 11.09 -4.97 -2.14
N HIS A 210 10.93 -5.86 -1.16
CA HIS A 210 10.20 -7.11 -1.35
C HIS A 210 8.75 -6.88 -1.77
N LEU A 211 8.02 -5.96 -1.12
CA LEU A 211 6.66 -5.60 -1.51
C LEU A 211 6.60 -5.01 -2.93
N ALA A 212 7.54 -4.13 -3.27
CA ALA A 212 7.66 -3.57 -4.61
C ALA A 212 7.93 -4.65 -5.67
N LEU A 213 8.84 -5.60 -5.39
CA LEU A 213 9.15 -6.73 -6.27
C LEU A 213 7.96 -7.65 -6.45
N THR A 214 7.26 -8.01 -5.38
CA THR A 214 6.05 -8.84 -5.44
C THR A 214 5.01 -8.21 -6.39
N MET A 215 4.80 -6.90 -6.30
CA MET A 215 3.91 -6.20 -7.22
C MET A 215 4.48 -6.16 -8.64
N ALA A 216 5.78 -5.88 -8.82
CA ALA A 216 6.42 -5.89 -10.13
C ALA A 216 6.27 -7.26 -10.83
N PHE A 217 6.45 -8.37 -10.11
CA PHE A 217 6.22 -9.71 -10.65
C PHE A 217 4.76 -9.91 -11.05
N ARG A 218 3.82 -9.50 -10.21
CA ARG A 218 2.39 -9.54 -10.52
C ARG A 218 2.10 -8.78 -11.82
N LEU A 219 2.60 -7.56 -11.98
CA LEU A 219 2.40 -6.74 -13.17
C LEU A 219 3.04 -7.38 -14.42
N CYS A 220 4.23 -7.95 -14.28
CA CYS A 220 4.86 -8.68 -15.38
C CYS A 220 4.01 -9.88 -15.84
N VAL A 221 3.45 -10.64 -14.88
CA VAL A 221 2.57 -11.79 -15.18
C VAL A 221 1.26 -11.32 -15.79
N GLU A 222 0.58 -10.33 -15.22
CA GLU A 222 -0.68 -9.78 -15.75
C GLU A 222 -0.51 -9.29 -17.19
N ASN A 223 0.57 -8.55 -17.47
CA ASN A 223 0.88 -8.08 -18.83
C ASN A 223 1.26 -9.23 -19.77
N SER A 224 1.94 -10.28 -19.29
CA SER A 224 2.29 -11.47 -20.09
C SER A 224 1.06 -12.27 -20.51
N LEU A 225 -0.01 -12.24 -19.71
CA LEU A 225 -1.28 -12.92 -19.98
C LEU A 225 -2.27 -12.03 -20.75
N SER A 226 -1.97 -10.74 -20.89
CA SER A 226 -2.84 -9.79 -21.58
C SER A 226 -2.68 -9.91 -23.08
N SER A 227 -3.79 -10.12 -23.78
CA SER A 227 -3.81 -10.12 -25.26
C SER A 227 -3.54 -8.75 -25.90
N SER A 228 -3.57 -7.67 -25.10
CA SER A 228 -3.33 -6.30 -25.56
C SER A 228 -1.88 -5.86 -25.44
N ALA A 229 -1.05 -6.55 -24.66
CA ALA A 229 0.36 -6.24 -24.50
C ALA A 229 1.18 -6.82 -25.66
N SER A 230 2.12 -6.03 -26.21
CA SER A 230 3.04 -6.56 -27.21
C SER A 230 4.10 -7.45 -26.58
N VAL A 231 4.60 -8.41 -27.36
CA VAL A 231 5.68 -9.32 -26.91
C VAL A 231 6.93 -8.52 -26.49
N GLU A 232 7.27 -7.48 -27.25
CA GLU A 232 8.42 -6.62 -26.97
C GLU A 232 8.26 -5.89 -25.64
N PHE A 233 7.05 -5.42 -25.32
CA PHE A 233 6.75 -4.75 -24.06
C PHE A 233 6.90 -5.72 -22.88
N VAL A 234 6.36 -6.93 -23.00
CA VAL A 234 6.49 -7.96 -21.96
C VAL A 234 7.95 -8.35 -21.74
N HIS A 235 8.72 -8.53 -22.82
CA HIS A 235 10.16 -8.76 -22.76
C HIS A 235 10.90 -7.62 -22.04
N GLU A 236 10.54 -6.38 -22.34
CA GLU A 236 11.13 -5.20 -21.67
C GLU A 236 10.86 -5.18 -20.18
N LEU A 237 9.64 -5.48 -19.74
CA LEU A 237 9.28 -5.50 -18.31
C LEU A 237 10.11 -6.56 -17.56
N TRP A 238 10.14 -7.80 -18.06
CA TRP A 238 10.91 -8.87 -17.43
C TRP A 238 12.42 -8.59 -17.46
N PHE A 239 12.92 -8.02 -18.55
CA PHE A 239 14.32 -7.62 -18.65
C PHE A 239 14.67 -6.61 -17.55
N ARG A 240 13.87 -5.57 -17.35
CA ARG A 240 14.12 -4.52 -16.34
C ARG A 240 14.13 -5.12 -14.93
N VAL A 241 13.16 -5.94 -14.59
CA VAL A 241 13.11 -6.59 -13.26
C VAL A 241 14.33 -7.45 -13.01
N LEU A 242 14.65 -8.36 -13.94
CA LEU A 242 15.81 -9.25 -13.79
C LEU A 242 17.14 -8.49 -13.80
N TYR A 243 17.25 -7.45 -14.63
CA TYR A 243 18.45 -6.62 -14.68
C TYR A 243 18.66 -5.85 -13.36
N THR A 244 17.60 -5.31 -12.77
CA THR A 244 17.64 -4.66 -11.45
C THR A 244 18.12 -5.64 -10.37
N LEU A 245 17.61 -6.88 -10.36
CA LEU A 245 18.01 -7.90 -9.38
C LEU A 245 19.47 -8.30 -9.54
N VAL A 246 19.93 -8.49 -10.78
CA VAL A 246 21.34 -8.82 -11.05
C VAL A 246 22.26 -7.66 -10.63
N ARG A 247 21.88 -6.42 -10.87
CA ARG A 247 22.64 -5.24 -10.42
C ARG A 247 22.70 -5.16 -8.90
N LEU A 248 21.58 -5.42 -8.22
CA LEU A 248 21.53 -5.43 -6.76
C LEU A 248 22.46 -6.51 -6.17
N GLU A 249 22.39 -7.73 -6.71
CA GLU A 249 23.27 -8.82 -6.28
C GLU A 249 24.74 -8.51 -6.52
N HIS A 250 25.06 -7.93 -7.69
CA HIS A 250 26.42 -7.52 -8.03
C HIS A 250 26.95 -6.44 -7.07
N ALA A 251 26.13 -5.45 -6.74
CA ALA A 251 26.50 -4.39 -5.80
C ALA A 251 26.87 -4.98 -4.43
N PHE A 252 26.09 -5.94 -3.90
CA PHE A 252 26.42 -6.60 -2.64
C PHE A 252 27.62 -7.54 -2.75
N TYR A 253 27.82 -8.18 -3.90
CA TYR A 253 28.99 -9.03 -4.13
C TYR A 253 30.28 -8.22 -4.17
N ASP A 254 30.30 -7.07 -4.81
CA ASP A 254 31.47 -6.18 -4.83
C ASP A 254 31.81 -5.68 -3.43
N SER A 255 30.82 -5.38 -2.60
CA SER A 255 31.01 -5.04 -1.19
C SER A 255 31.66 -6.18 -0.42
N SER A 256 31.32 -7.43 -0.71
CA SER A 256 31.89 -8.59 -0.03
C SER A 256 33.37 -8.80 -0.30
N ARG A 257 33.91 -8.21 -1.37
CA ARG A 257 35.36 -8.22 -1.67
C ARG A 257 36.14 -7.19 -0.84
N ILE A 258 35.47 -6.10 -0.41
CA ILE A 258 36.08 -5.00 0.34
C ILE A 258 35.95 -5.26 1.85
N HIS A 259 34.79 -5.71 2.28
CA HIS A 259 34.50 -6.01 3.69
C HIS A 259 34.61 -7.51 3.97
N ALA A 260 35.18 -7.87 5.10
CA ALA A 260 35.36 -9.29 5.45
C ALA A 260 34.00 -10.00 5.52
N PRO A 261 33.88 -11.26 5.05
CA PRO A 261 32.62 -12.01 4.98
C PRO A 261 31.99 -12.37 6.35
N LYS A 262 32.52 -11.82 7.44
CA LYS A 262 32.01 -12.01 8.81
C LYS A 262 30.86 -11.03 9.16
N ASP A 263 30.60 -10.00 8.35
CA ASP A 263 29.50 -9.09 8.59
C ASP A 263 28.16 -9.77 8.31
N SER A 264 27.43 -10.02 9.40
CA SER A 264 26.12 -10.65 9.35
C SER A 264 25.11 -9.86 8.48
N LEU A 265 25.30 -8.55 8.36
CA LEU A 265 24.42 -7.67 7.54
C LEU A 265 24.63 -7.90 6.05
N LEU A 266 25.90 -7.99 5.59
CA LEU A 266 26.19 -8.23 4.18
C LEU A 266 25.78 -9.64 3.76
N ALA A 267 26.00 -10.64 4.60
CA ALA A 267 25.54 -12.00 4.36
C ALA A 267 24.01 -12.08 4.25
N LEU A 268 23.30 -11.32 5.09
CA LEU A 268 21.85 -11.20 5.04
C LEU A 268 21.40 -10.52 3.74
N ALA A 269 22.04 -9.42 3.33
CA ALA A 269 21.75 -8.69 2.11
C ALA A 269 21.91 -9.57 0.85
N LEU A 270 23.02 -10.31 0.76
CA LEU A 270 23.28 -11.26 -0.31
C LEU A 270 22.22 -12.39 -0.33
N SER A 271 21.89 -12.96 0.83
CA SER A 271 20.86 -13.99 0.92
C SER A 271 19.50 -13.51 0.44
N HIS A 272 19.10 -12.31 0.81
CA HIS A 272 17.82 -11.71 0.34
C HIS A 272 17.84 -11.43 -1.17
N SER A 273 18.93 -10.87 -1.71
CA SER A 273 19.01 -10.59 -3.15
C SER A 273 18.96 -11.88 -3.98
N GLN A 274 19.63 -12.94 -3.54
CA GLN A 274 19.57 -14.27 -4.18
C GLN A 274 18.14 -14.86 -4.12
N THR A 275 17.47 -14.73 -2.97
CA THR A 275 16.07 -15.17 -2.83
C THR A 275 15.16 -14.44 -3.82
N PHE A 276 15.27 -13.11 -3.95
CA PHE A 276 14.50 -12.34 -4.91
C PHE A 276 14.75 -12.76 -6.37
N THR A 277 16.01 -13.02 -6.73
CA THR A 277 16.36 -13.53 -8.06
C THR A 277 15.74 -14.90 -8.33
N GLN A 278 15.77 -15.81 -7.34
CA GLN A 278 15.14 -17.12 -7.44
C GLN A 278 13.62 -17.02 -7.57
N GLU A 279 12.97 -16.16 -6.80
CA GLU A 279 11.52 -15.90 -6.88
C GLU A 279 11.13 -15.34 -8.26
N ALA A 280 11.91 -14.39 -8.80
CA ALA A 280 11.68 -13.84 -10.13
C ALA A 280 11.77 -14.92 -11.23
N LEU A 281 12.80 -15.73 -11.19
CA LEU A 281 13.00 -16.81 -12.17
C LEU A 281 11.92 -17.89 -12.03
N ALA A 282 11.57 -18.27 -10.79
CA ALA A 282 10.49 -19.21 -10.53
C ALA A 282 9.15 -18.69 -11.09
N THR A 283 8.82 -17.42 -10.81
CA THR A 283 7.59 -16.78 -11.30
C THR A 283 7.57 -16.73 -12.83
N LEU A 284 8.69 -16.35 -13.45
CA LEU A 284 8.80 -16.30 -14.91
C LEU A 284 8.56 -17.68 -15.54
N VAL A 285 9.18 -18.73 -14.98
CA VAL A 285 9.07 -20.09 -15.55
C VAL A 285 7.69 -20.71 -15.31
N THR A 286 7.07 -20.44 -14.16
CA THR A 286 5.82 -21.10 -13.76
C THR A 286 4.56 -20.38 -14.25
N SER A 287 4.63 -19.05 -14.36
CA SER A 287 3.43 -18.22 -14.57
C SER A 287 3.35 -17.59 -15.96
N VAL A 288 4.43 -17.63 -16.76
CA VAL A 288 4.45 -17.04 -18.10
C VAL A 288 4.45 -18.12 -19.17
N PRO A 289 3.52 -18.07 -20.14
CA PRO A 289 3.52 -19.01 -21.26
C PRO A 289 4.81 -18.92 -22.07
N SER A 290 5.41 -20.07 -22.40
CA SER A 290 6.67 -20.14 -23.16
C SER A 290 6.57 -19.55 -24.57
N GLU A 291 5.35 -19.40 -25.08
CA GLU A 291 5.07 -18.77 -26.36
C GLU A 291 5.15 -17.24 -26.31
N THR A 292 5.01 -16.66 -25.12
CA THR A 292 5.00 -15.21 -24.91
C THR A 292 6.40 -14.64 -24.74
N ILE A 293 7.35 -15.40 -24.19
CA ILE A 293 8.71 -14.95 -23.90
C ILE A 293 9.75 -15.93 -24.41
N SER A 294 10.68 -15.44 -25.21
CA SER A 294 11.90 -16.18 -25.56
C SER A 294 12.94 -16.03 -24.44
N PHE A 295 13.10 -17.06 -23.62
CA PHE A 295 14.11 -17.08 -22.56
C PHE A 295 15.53 -16.86 -23.10
N ALA A 296 15.85 -17.42 -24.28
CA ALA A 296 17.16 -17.24 -24.91
C ALA A 296 17.45 -15.76 -25.22
N GLU A 297 16.47 -15.04 -25.77
CA GLU A 297 16.62 -13.63 -26.07
C GLU A 297 16.69 -12.78 -24.80
N LEU A 298 15.90 -13.08 -23.78
CA LEU A 298 15.93 -12.41 -22.49
C LEU A 298 17.31 -12.57 -21.83
N PHE A 299 17.85 -13.79 -21.77
CA PHE A 299 19.18 -14.03 -21.23
C PHE A 299 20.29 -13.36 -22.02
N LYS A 300 20.20 -13.37 -23.36
CA LYS A 300 21.18 -12.67 -24.21
C LYS A 300 21.20 -11.17 -23.92
N ARG A 301 20.04 -10.55 -23.75
CA ARG A 301 19.93 -9.13 -23.37
C ARG A 301 20.52 -8.86 -22.01
N LEU A 302 20.26 -9.74 -21.00
CA LEU A 302 20.83 -9.61 -19.65
C LEU A 302 22.36 -9.67 -19.68
N VAL A 303 22.93 -10.65 -20.36
CA VAL A 303 24.39 -10.79 -20.50
C VAL A 303 24.99 -9.55 -21.16
N HIS A 304 24.37 -9.04 -22.22
CA HIS A 304 24.81 -7.84 -22.91
C HIS A 304 24.75 -6.61 -22.00
N GLY A 305 23.64 -6.42 -21.27
CA GLY A 305 23.46 -5.30 -20.34
C GLY A 305 24.50 -5.29 -19.21
N ILE A 306 24.78 -6.45 -18.63
CA ILE A 306 25.82 -6.63 -17.59
C ILE A 306 27.21 -6.33 -18.16
N SER A 307 27.50 -6.82 -19.35
CA SER A 307 28.79 -6.55 -20.00
C SER A 307 29.02 -5.07 -20.30
N GLN A 308 27.97 -4.35 -20.71
CA GLN A 308 28.06 -2.90 -20.91
C GLN A 308 28.25 -2.13 -19.58
N ALA A 309 27.56 -2.53 -18.51
CA ALA A 309 27.73 -1.91 -17.21
C ALA A 309 29.17 -2.09 -16.67
N ASN A 310 29.78 -3.27 -16.86
CA ASN A 310 31.14 -3.56 -16.42
C ASN A 310 32.22 -2.84 -17.24
N ILE A 311 31.92 -2.30 -18.42
CA ILE A 311 32.86 -1.51 -19.23
C ILE A 311 32.89 -0.03 -18.77
N MET A 312 31.90 0.40 -18.03
CA MET A 312 31.79 1.80 -17.55
C MET A 312 32.40 2.03 -16.15
N TYR A 313 32.95 1.02 -15.53
CA TYR A 313 33.74 1.07 -14.30
C TYR A 313 35.16 0.54 -14.53
#